data_d0b9780b42f1bb99061e85851531cd1a
#
_entry.id   d0b9780b42f1bb99061e85851531cd1a
#
_cell.length_a   1.000
_cell.length_b   1.000
_cell.length_c   1.000
_cell.angle_alpha   90.00
_cell.angle_beta   90.00
_cell.angle_gamma   90.00
#
_symmetry.space_group_name_H-M   'P 1'
#
loop_
_entity.id
_entity.type
_entity.pdbx_description
1 polymer ?
#
loop_
_entity_poly.entity_id
_entity_poly.type
_entity_poly.pdbx_seq_one_letter_code
_entity_poly.pdbx_strand_id
1 'polypeptide(L)'
;MDNTKVGYETCAYMGLYLKSPGQFPAVTEALKNIPEVVECHYTTGQYDLFIKIYAKNNQHLLSIIHNKLQPLGLARTESLISFKEAFKRQIPIDIEDKE
;
A
#
# COMPACT_ATOMS: atom_id res chain seq x y z
N MET A 1 -12.07 10.95 5.85
CA MET A 1 -11.18 11.23 6.99
C MET A 1 -9.74 11.03 6.61
N ASP A 2 -8.87 11.88 7.08
CA ASP A 2 -7.44 11.78 6.81
C ASP A 2 -6.80 10.89 7.87
N ASN A 3 -6.30 9.72 7.45
CA ASN A 3 -5.72 8.76 8.38
C ASN A 3 -4.51 9.28 9.12
N THR A 4 -3.77 10.21 8.51
CA THR A 4 -2.58 10.75 9.15
C THR A 4 -2.91 11.60 10.37
N LYS A 5 -4.14 12.12 10.44
CA LYS A 5 -4.53 13.00 11.56
C LYS A 5 -4.94 12.26 12.81
N VAL A 6 -5.01 10.93 12.77
CA VAL A 6 -5.36 10.13 13.94
C VAL A 6 -4.18 9.30 14.41
N GLY A 7 -2.98 9.87 14.31
CA GLY A 7 -1.79 9.22 14.84
C GLY A 7 -1.06 8.31 13.89
N TYR A 8 -1.44 8.26 12.63
CA TYR A 8 -0.77 7.45 11.61
C TYR A 8 0.13 8.36 10.79
N GLU A 9 1.38 8.48 11.23
CA GLU A 9 2.30 9.48 10.69
C GLU A 9 3.25 8.94 9.64
N THR A 10 3.33 7.64 9.49
CA THR A 10 4.22 7.04 8.52
C THR A 10 3.44 6.48 7.36
N CYS A 11 3.76 6.92 6.16
CA CYS A 11 3.16 6.41 4.94
C CYS A 11 4.22 5.63 4.18
N ALA A 12 3.91 4.41 3.81
CA ALA A 12 4.81 3.58 3.03
C ALA A 12 4.10 3.02 1.81
N TYR A 13 4.85 2.88 0.74
CA TYR A 13 4.40 2.17 -0.44
C TYR A 13 5.24 0.90 -0.56
N MET A 14 4.61 -0.19 -0.98
CA MET A 14 5.34 -1.43 -1.15
C MET A 14 5.00 -2.09 -2.46
N GLY A 15 6.03 -2.49 -3.18
CA GLY A 15 5.87 -3.32 -4.35
C GLY A 15 5.98 -4.78 -3.93
N LEU A 16 5.02 -5.59 -4.36
CA LEU A 16 4.95 -6.99 -3.99
C LEU A 16 5.18 -7.86 -5.21
N TYR A 17 6.00 -8.88 -5.02
CA TYR A 17 6.27 -9.87 -6.07
C TYR A 17 5.66 -11.18 -5.64
N LEU A 18 4.80 -11.74 -6.48
CA LEU A 18 4.16 -13.02 -6.20
C LEU A 18 5.01 -14.16 -6.73
N LYS A 19 4.88 -15.33 -6.11
CA LYS A 19 5.58 -16.52 -6.58
C LYS A 19 4.95 -17.06 -7.86
N SER A 20 3.65 -16.88 -8.01
CA SER A 20 2.92 -17.32 -9.20
C SER A 20 1.64 -16.51 -9.34
N PRO A 21 1.11 -16.41 -10.57
CA PRO A 21 -0.15 -15.69 -10.79
C PRO A 21 -1.31 -16.26 -10.00
N GLY A 22 -1.27 -17.54 -9.66
CA GLY A 22 -2.36 -18.15 -8.91
C GLY A 22 -2.52 -17.59 -7.51
N GLN A 23 -1.52 -16.87 -7.01
CA GLN A 23 -1.59 -16.28 -5.67
C GLN A 23 -2.43 -15.00 -5.61
N PHE A 24 -2.73 -14.36 -6.75
CA PHE A 24 -3.42 -13.08 -6.74
C PHE A 24 -4.68 -13.06 -5.86
N PRO A 25 -5.62 -13.98 -6.04
CA PRO A 25 -6.86 -13.88 -5.26
C PRO A 25 -6.62 -14.01 -3.76
N ALA A 26 -5.81 -14.97 -3.34
CA ALA A 26 -5.58 -15.17 -1.91
C ALA A 26 -4.82 -14.02 -1.29
N VAL A 27 -3.82 -13.50 -1.99
CA VAL A 27 -3.01 -12.41 -1.47
C VAL A 27 -3.84 -11.12 -1.38
N THR A 28 -4.61 -10.80 -2.43
CA THR A 28 -5.43 -9.58 -2.37
C THR A 28 -6.49 -9.68 -1.29
N GLU A 29 -7.08 -10.85 -1.08
CA GLU A 29 -8.05 -11.01 -0.02
C GLU A 29 -7.39 -10.83 1.36
N ALA A 30 -6.20 -11.39 1.54
CA ALA A 30 -5.49 -11.24 2.80
C ALA A 30 -5.11 -9.78 3.06
N LEU A 31 -4.66 -9.06 2.03
CA LEU A 31 -4.33 -7.66 2.16
C LEU A 31 -5.55 -6.83 2.56
N LYS A 32 -6.70 -7.18 2.02
CA LYS A 32 -7.94 -6.49 2.33
C LYS A 32 -8.28 -6.58 3.80
N ASN A 33 -7.82 -7.62 4.48
CA ASN A 33 -8.07 -7.83 5.90
C ASN A 33 -7.00 -7.21 6.80
N ILE A 34 -6.05 -6.48 6.24
CA ILE A 34 -5.05 -5.73 7.00
C ILE A 34 -5.47 -4.26 6.99
N PRO A 35 -5.99 -3.75 8.10
CA PRO A 35 -6.54 -2.38 8.10
C PRO A 35 -5.56 -1.30 7.72
N GLU A 36 -4.29 -1.50 8.01
CA GLU A 36 -3.26 -0.52 7.70
C GLU A 36 -2.97 -0.44 6.20
N VAL A 37 -3.36 -1.44 5.43
CA VAL A 37 -3.25 -1.41 3.98
C VAL A 37 -4.45 -0.67 3.44
N VAL A 38 -4.24 0.53 2.95
CA VAL A 38 -5.34 1.40 2.53
C VAL A 38 -5.57 1.41 1.02
N GLU A 39 -4.62 0.94 0.25
CA GLU A 39 -4.76 0.81 -1.20
C GLU A 39 -4.00 -0.42 -1.68
N CYS A 40 -4.55 -1.05 -2.69
CA CYS A 40 -3.90 -2.18 -3.34
C CYS A 40 -4.20 -2.09 -4.83
N HIS A 41 -3.14 -2.06 -5.62
CA HIS A 41 -3.24 -1.90 -7.07
C HIS A 41 -2.56 -3.04 -7.80
N TYR A 42 -3.20 -3.50 -8.87
CA TYR A 42 -2.51 -4.33 -9.86
C TYR A 42 -1.74 -3.37 -10.75
N THR A 43 -0.47 -3.64 -10.97
CA THR A 43 0.36 -2.72 -11.75
C THR A 43 1.00 -3.44 -12.92
N THR A 44 1.34 -2.66 -13.94
CA THR A 44 2.21 -3.13 -15.02
C THR A 44 3.63 -2.83 -14.60
N GLY A 45 4.57 -3.53 -15.22
CA GLY A 45 5.98 -3.28 -14.98
C GLY A 45 6.56 -4.20 -13.93
N GLN A 46 7.31 -3.63 -13.02
CA GLN A 46 8.18 -4.42 -12.15
C GLN A 46 7.43 -5.21 -11.07
N TYR A 47 6.42 -4.60 -10.46
CA TYR A 47 5.72 -5.26 -9.36
C TYR A 47 4.46 -5.96 -9.85
N ASP A 48 4.05 -6.99 -9.11
CA ASP A 48 2.76 -7.63 -9.37
C ASP A 48 1.64 -6.85 -8.69
N LEU A 49 1.90 -6.37 -7.49
CA LEU A 49 0.96 -5.55 -6.73
C LEU A 49 1.72 -4.38 -6.15
N PHE A 50 0.99 -3.29 -5.95
CA PHE A 50 1.55 -2.10 -5.31
C PHE A 50 0.56 -1.65 -4.26
N ILE A 51 1.01 -1.55 -3.00
CA ILE A 51 0.12 -1.22 -1.90
C ILE A 51 0.59 0.03 -1.18
N LYS A 52 -0.35 0.67 -0.50
CA LYS A 52 -0.08 1.81 0.34
C LYS A 52 -0.46 1.45 1.76
N ILE A 53 0.43 1.76 2.70
CA ILE A 53 0.27 1.43 4.11
C ILE A 53 0.41 2.70 4.94
N TYR A 54 -0.50 2.87 5.90
CA TYR A 54 -0.30 3.88 6.94
C TYR A 54 0.06 3.16 8.24
N ALA A 55 1.09 3.68 8.90
CA ALA A 55 1.52 3.16 10.19
C ALA A 55 1.72 4.32 11.15
N LYS A 56 1.67 4.02 12.44
CA LYS A 56 1.81 5.06 13.45
C LYS A 56 3.22 5.63 13.48
N ASN A 57 4.20 4.78 13.25
CA ASN A 57 5.60 5.16 13.22
C ASN A 57 6.37 4.04 12.50
N ASN A 58 7.68 4.19 12.41
CA ASN A 58 8.50 3.20 11.71
C ASN A 58 8.48 1.85 12.40
N GLN A 59 8.43 1.83 13.71
CA GLN A 59 8.39 0.58 14.47
C GLN A 59 7.11 -0.18 14.18
N HIS A 60 5.98 0.53 14.13
CA HIS A 60 4.70 -0.07 13.77
C HIS A 60 4.73 -0.62 12.34
N LEU A 61 5.36 0.13 11.42
CA LEU A 61 5.49 -0.32 10.04
C LEU A 61 6.26 -1.64 9.97
N LEU A 62 7.36 -1.75 10.69
CA LEU A 62 8.13 -2.99 10.72
C LEU A 62 7.30 -4.13 11.26
N SER A 63 6.49 -3.86 12.27
CA SER A 63 5.61 -4.87 12.85
C SER A 63 4.58 -5.37 11.82
N ILE A 64 4.01 -4.45 11.04
CA ILE A 64 3.05 -4.83 10.00
C ILE A 64 3.73 -5.72 8.96
N ILE A 65 4.91 -5.32 8.51
CA ILE A 65 5.64 -6.08 7.50
C ILE A 65 5.96 -7.48 8.04
N HIS A 66 6.48 -7.55 9.24
CA HIS A 66 6.94 -8.81 9.80
C HIS A 66 5.78 -9.73 10.16
N ASN A 67 4.75 -9.20 10.79
CA ASN A 67 3.68 -10.03 11.34
C ASN A 67 2.51 -10.24 10.38
N LYS A 68 2.30 -9.34 9.44
CA LYS A 68 1.12 -9.40 8.58
C LYS A 68 1.43 -9.62 7.11
N LEU A 69 2.56 -9.13 6.63
CA LEU A 69 2.91 -9.28 5.22
C LEU A 69 3.78 -10.50 4.95
N GLN A 70 4.77 -10.77 5.80
CA GLN A 70 5.61 -11.93 5.60
C GLN A 70 4.84 -13.24 5.55
N PRO A 71 3.82 -13.44 6.40
CA PRO A 71 3.06 -14.70 6.35
C PRO A 71 2.31 -14.94 5.05
N LEU A 72 2.18 -13.94 4.19
CA LEU A 72 1.47 -14.09 2.93
C LEU A 72 2.21 -14.95 1.90
N GLY A 73 3.47 -15.26 2.16
CA GLY A 73 4.24 -16.11 1.26
C GLY A 73 4.59 -15.47 -0.07
N LEU A 74 4.94 -14.18 -0.02
CA LEU A 74 5.34 -13.45 -1.21
C LEU A 74 6.75 -13.84 -1.63
N ALA A 75 7.05 -13.70 -2.91
CA ALA A 75 8.39 -13.98 -3.40
C ALA A 75 9.37 -12.91 -2.90
N ARG A 76 8.92 -11.66 -2.90
CA ARG A 76 9.78 -10.54 -2.56
C ARG A 76 8.95 -9.30 -2.33
N THR A 77 9.44 -8.36 -1.54
CA THR A 77 8.82 -7.06 -1.35
C THR A 77 9.86 -5.96 -1.42
N GLU A 78 9.43 -4.78 -1.83
CA GLU A 78 10.26 -3.59 -1.80
C GLU A 78 9.47 -2.47 -1.12
N SER A 79 10.08 -1.84 -0.14
CA SER A 79 9.41 -0.80 0.64
C SER A 79 9.94 0.57 0.24
N LEU A 80 9.01 1.51 0.10
CA LEU A 80 9.33 2.91 -0.17
C LEU A 80 8.60 3.73 0.88
N ILE A 81 9.35 4.32 1.79
CA ILE A 81 8.73 5.13 2.83
C ILE A 81 8.61 6.56 2.31
N SER A 82 7.40 7.11 2.38
CA SER A 82 7.19 8.50 2.00
C SER A 82 7.84 9.39 3.06
N PHE A 83 8.95 9.97 2.70
CA PHE A 83 9.69 10.84 3.61
C PHE A 83 8.90 12.10 3.90
N LYS A 84 8.29 12.65 2.86
CA LYS A 84 7.48 13.86 2.98
C LYS A 84 6.59 13.96 1.76
N GLU A 85 5.31 14.19 1.98
CA GLU A 85 4.39 14.42 0.88
C GLU A 85 4.60 15.83 0.35
N ALA A 86 5.00 15.94 -0.93
CA ALA A 86 5.24 17.26 -1.51
C ALA A 86 3.92 18.01 -1.70
N PHE A 87 2.93 17.34 -2.25
CA PHE A 87 1.57 17.88 -2.30
C PHE A 87 0.60 16.77 -2.68
N LYS A 88 -0.66 17.03 -2.43
CA LYS A 88 -1.75 16.14 -2.80
C LYS A 88 -2.93 16.99 -3.17
N ARG A 89 -3.62 16.63 -4.24
CA ARG A 89 -4.82 17.35 -4.63
C ARG A 89 -5.73 16.43 -5.41
N GLN A 90 -6.98 16.77 -5.44
CA GLN A 90 -7.94 16.06 -6.26
C GLN A 90 -8.01 16.70 -7.63
N ILE A 91 -8.40 15.90 -8.62
CA ILE A 91 -8.63 16.44 -9.95
C ILE A 91 -9.86 17.35 -9.88
N PRO A 92 -9.76 18.60 -10.37
CA PRO A 92 -10.92 19.49 -10.35
C PRO A 92 -12.05 18.92 -11.20
N ILE A 93 -13.28 19.06 -10.70
CA ILE A 93 -14.45 18.55 -11.40
C ILE A 93 -14.62 19.20 -12.77
N ASP A 94 -14.25 20.47 -12.87
CA ASP A 94 -14.39 21.22 -14.12
C ASP A 94 -13.67 20.60 -15.28
N ILE A 95 -12.55 19.92 -15.01
CA ILE A 95 -11.76 19.31 -16.08
C ILE A 95 -12.55 18.19 -16.73
N GLU A 96 -13.31 17.41 -15.95
CA GLU A 96 -14.07 16.31 -16.49
C GLU A 96 -15.23 16.78 -17.34
N ASP A 97 -15.80 17.91 -17.01
CA ASP A 97 -16.95 18.42 -17.74
C ASP A 97 -16.58 18.98 -19.11
N LYS A 98 -15.31 19.16 -19.37
CA LYS A 98 -14.86 19.73 -20.64
C LYS A 98 -14.62 18.68 -21.72
N GLU A 99 -14.81 17.47 -21.37
CA GLU A 99 -14.75 16.39 -22.33
C GLU A 99 -16.00 16.38 -23.20
#